data_f28c19f6d19b867e695aa6ea1096ec85
#
_entry.id   f28c19f6d19b867e695aa6ea1096ec85
#
_cell.length_a   1.000
_cell.length_b   1.000
_cell.length_c   1.000
_cell.angle_alpha   90.00
_cell.angle_beta   90.00
_cell.angle_gamma   90.00
#
_symmetry.space_group_name_H-M   'P 1'
#
loop_
_entity.id
_entity.type
_entity.pdbx_description
1 polymer ?
#
loop_
_entity_poly.entity_id
_entity_poly.type
_entity_poly.pdbx_seq_one_letter_code
_entity_poly.pdbx_strand_id
1 'polypeptide(L)'
;MQSAEKPSLYDRLGGVYSIATVVDEFIDRVMTDPRLNANPLVDEAHHRVPPAGFKYLVTEMVCWATGGPQKYTGKSMAESHSHLKITSTEWEAFLDDFQQTLDKFAVPTAEQAELKAIVNSTRADIVIDSVPAQGAA
;
A
#
# COMPACT_ATOMS: atom_id res chain seq x y z
N MET A 1 -23.73 2.77 -26.38
CA MET A 1 -23.57 2.72 -25.85
C MET A 1 -22.86 2.42 -25.08
N GLN A 2 -22.33 2.37 -24.75
CA GLN A 2 -21.71 2.18 -23.97
C GLN A 2 -21.86 2.34 -22.85
N SER A 3 -22.22 2.72 -22.67
CA SER A 3 -22.78 3.11 -21.46
C SER A 3 -22.92 2.06 -20.46
N ALA A 4 -22.94 0.90 -20.82
CA ALA A 4 -23.01 -0.18 -19.89
C ALA A 4 -21.75 -0.37 -19.08
N GLU A 5 -20.71 0.34 -19.42
CA GLU A 5 -19.46 0.22 -18.69
C GLU A 5 -19.56 0.83 -17.33
N LYS A 6 -19.10 0.11 -16.34
CA LYS A 6 -19.02 0.64 -14.99
C LYS A 6 -17.82 1.55 -14.87
N PRO A 7 -17.90 2.59 -14.04
CA PRO A 7 -16.72 3.39 -13.74
C PRO A 7 -15.61 2.52 -13.16
N SER A 8 -14.37 2.83 -13.48
CA SER A 8 -13.23 2.17 -12.88
C SER A 8 -13.20 2.41 -11.38
N LEU A 9 -12.46 1.60 -10.65
CA LEU A 9 -12.25 1.87 -9.24
C LEU A 9 -11.62 3.26 -9.06
N TYR A 10 -10.69 3.63 -9.94
CA TYR A 10 -10.08 4.95 -9.95
C TYR A 10 -11.15 6.06 -9.96
N ASP A 11 -12.11 5.95 -10.88
CA ASP A 11 -13.18 6.96 -10.98
C ASP A 11 -14.08 6.95 -9.74
N ARG A 12 -14.41 5.76 -9.24
CA ARG A 12 -15.28 5.64 -8.06
C ARG A 12 -14.61 6.18 -6.79
N LEU A 13 -13.27 6.17 -6.76
CA LEU A 13 -12.52 6.74 -5.64
C LEU A 13 -12.35 8.25 -5.75
N GLY A 14 -12.73 8.84 -6.88
CA GLY A 14 -12.67 10.28 -7.07
C GLY A 14 -11.45 10.80 -7.82
N GLY A 15 -10.68 9.91 -8.41
CA GLY A 15 -9.54 10.30 -9.23
C GLY A 15 -8.28 10.60 -8.43
N VAL A 16 -7.28 11.18 -9.12
CA VAL A 16 -5.93 11.31 -8.57
C VAL A 16 -5.87 12.19 -7.32
N TYR A 17 -6.63 13.26 -7.26
CA TYR A 17 -6.55 14.16 -6.10
C TYR A 17 -7.10 13.50 -4.84
N SER A 18 -8.23 12.80 -4.96
CA SER A 18 -8.79 12.06 -3.83
C SER A 18 -7.87 10.95 -3.38
N ILE A 19 -7.32 10.19 -4.33
CA ILE A 19 -6.39 9.11 -4.03
C ILE A 19 -5.15 9.66 -3.35
N ALA A 20 -4.60 10.77 -3.85
CA ALA A 20 -3.40 11.38 -3.24
C ALA A 20 -3.66 11.82 -1.80
N THR A 21 -4.85 12.34 -1.51
CA THR A 21 -5.21 12.75 -0.16
C THR A 21 -5.23 11.57 0.81
N VAL A 22 -5.81 10.45 0.37
CA VAL A 22 -5.85 9.24 1.18
C VAL A 22 -4.44 8.65 1.37
N VAL A 23 -3.65 8.62 0.29
CA VAL A 23 -2.28 8.10 0.34
C VAL A 23 -1.42 8.94 1.27
N ASP A 24 -1.58 10.26 1.25
CA ASP A 24 -0.82 11.15 2.12
C ASP A 24 -0.98 10.76 3.59
N GLU A 25 -2.21 10.57 4.03
CA GLU A 25 -2.50 10.16 5.41
C GLU A 25 -1.99 8.74 5.69
N PHE A 26 -2.20 7.83 4.74
CA PHE A 26 -1.79 6.44 4.90
C PHE A 26 -0.28 6.32 5.08
N ILE A 27 0.49 7.00 4.24
CA ILE A 27 1.95 6.93 4.32
C ILE A 27 2.46 7.58 5.60
N ASP A 28 1.82 8.66 6.07
CA ASP A 28 2.18 9.25 7.36
C ASP A 28 2.00 8.24 8.50
N ARG A 29 0.93 7.46 8.47
CA ARG A 29 0.70 6.41 9.48
C ARG A 29 1.77 5.34 9.40
N VAL A 30 2.07 4.88 8.18
CA VAL A 30 3.06 3.83 7.95
C VAL A 30 4.44 4.27 8.44
N MET A 31 4.84 5.48 8.10
CA MET A 31 6.19 5.95 8.41
C MET A 31 6.42 6.18 9.90
N THR A 32 5.35 6.39 10.66
CA THR A 32 5.47 6.64 12.09
C THR A 32 4.96 5.48 12.96
N ASP A 33 4.58 4.37 12.35
CA ASP A 33 4.04 3.23 13.10
C ASP A 33 5.18 2.47 13.81
N PRO A 34 5.20 2.47 15.15
CA PRO A 34 6.27 1.79 15.88
C PRO A 34 6.29 0.27 15.65
N ARG A 35 5.16 -0.32 15.28
CA ARG A 35 5.11 -1.75 14.97
C ARG A 35 5.90 -2.08 13.71
N LEU A 36 5.99 -1.14 12.77
CA LEU A 36 6.77 -1.29 11.55
C LEU A 36 8.21 -0.86 11.78
N ASN A 37 8.42 0.23 12.48
CA ASN A 37 9.76 0.77 12.73
C ASN A 37 10.56 -0.05 13.75
N ALA A 38 9.92 -0.99 14.42
CA ALA A 38 10.63 -1.96 15.26
C ALA A 38 11.52 -2.89 14.41
N ASN A 39 11.21 -3.04 13.14
CA ASN A 39 12.10 -3.73 12.19
C ASN A 39 13.18 -2.71 11.78
N PRO A 40 14.46 -2.94 12.14
CA PRO A 40 15.50 -1.94 11.88
C PRO A 40 15.71 -1.64 10.40
N LEU A 41 15.42 -2.60 9.52
CA LEU A 41 15.56 -2.39 8.08
C LEU A 41 14.45 -1.47 7.58
N VAL A 42 13.24 -1.61 8.11
CA VAL A 42 12.12 -0.73 7.78
C VAL A 42 12.37 0.66 8.33
N ASP A 43 12.82 0.75 9.57
CA ASP A 43 13.13 2.03 10.20
C ASP A 43 14.19 2.80 9.40
N GLU A 44 15.24 2.11 8.98
CA GLU A 44 16.29 2.73 8.17
C GLU A 44 15.71 3.24 6.84
N ALA A 45 14.87 2.44 6.19
CA ALA A 45 14.24 2.86 4.94
C ALA A 45 13.36 4.10 5.15
N HIS A 46 12.62 4.16 6.25
CA HIS A 46 11.77 5.30 6.55
C HIS A 46 12.57 6.58 6.82
N HIS A 47 13.81 6.46 7.26
CA HIS A 47 14.68 7.62 7.45
C HIS A 47 15.41 8.02 6.16
N ARG A 48 15.60 7.07 5.24
CA ARG A 48 16.35 7.29 4.01
C ARG A 48 15.48 7.81 2.87
N VAL A 49 14.24 7.33 2.78
CA VAL A 49 13.35 7.64 1.67
C VAL A 49 12.60 8.94 1.95
N PRO A 50 12.67 9.94 1.07
CA PRO A 50 11.91 11.19 1.28
C PRO A 50 10.41 10.91 1.29
N PRO A 51 9.68 11.40 2.32
CA PRO A 51 8.24 11.14 2.40
C PRO A 51 7.46 11.58 1.16
N ALA A 52 7.78 12.75 0.61
CA ALA A 52 7.06 13.25 -0.56
C ALA A 52 7.22 12.33 -1.77
N GLY A 53 8.44 11.84 -2.00
CA GLY A 53 8.70 10.90 -3.10
C GLY A 53 8.00 9.58 -2.89
N PHE A 54 7.99 9.08 -1.66
CA PHE A 54 7.29 7.85 -1.31
C PHE A 54 5.78 8.01 -1.58
N LYS A 55 5.19 9.09 -1.09
CA LYS A 55 3.77 9.38 -1.32
C LYS A 55 3.43 9.46 -2.80
N TYR A 56 4.30 10.10 -3.56
CA TYR A 56 4.11 10.22 -5.00
C TYR A 56 4.07 8.86 -5.68
N LEU A 57 5.04 8.00 -5.38
CA LEU A 57 5.11 6.67 -6.00
C LEU A 57 3.93 5.79 -5.62
N VAL A 58 3.50 5.85 -4.36
CA VAL A 58 2.33 5.07 -3.92
C VAL A 58 1.06 5.59 -4.59
N THR A 59 0.94 6.92 -4.74
CA THR A 59 -0.18 7.52 -5.45
C THR A 59 -0.23 7.03 -6.91
N GLU A 60 0.91 7.05 -7.60
CA GLU A 60 0.98 6.53 -8.98
C GLU A 60 0.54 5.08 -9.04
N MET A 61 1.03 4.28 -8.11
CA MET A 61 0.73 2.85 -8.09
C MET A 61 -0.76 2.60 -7.88
N VAL A 62 -1.37 3.29 -6.92
CA VAL A 62 -2.80 3.11 -6.65
C VAL A 62 -3.62 3.56 -7.85
N CYS A 63 -3.27 4.70 -8.44
CA CYS A 63 -3.98 5.18 -9.63
C CYS A 63 -3.89 4.17 -10.76
N TRP A 64 -2.69 3.66 -11.02
CA TRP A 64 -2.47 2.68 -12.08
C TRP A 64 -3.24 1.37 -11.80
N ALA A 65 -3.15 0.85 -10.58
CA ALA A 65 -3.76 -0.42 -10.21
C ALA A 65 -5.29 -0.33 -10.19
N THR A 66 -5.86 0.85 -10.05
CA THR A 66 -7.31 1.04 -9.99
C THR A 66 -7.92 1.46 -11.33
N GLY A 67 -7.11 1.51 -12.38
CA GLY A 67 -7.60 1.79 -13.73
C GLY A 67 -7.49 3.23 -14.18
N GLY A 68 -6.71 4.05 -13.49
CA GLY A 68 -6.47 5.43 -13.88
C GLY A 68 -5.47 5.54 -15.04
N PRO A 69 -5.27 6.75 -15.55
CA PRO A 69 -4.36 6.97 -16.69
C PRO A 69 -2.88 6.99 -16.29
N GLN A 70 -2.59 7.08 -14.99
CA GLN A 70 -1.21 7.16 -14.53
C GLN A 70 -0.52 5.81 -14.69
N LYS A 71 0.81 5.85 -14.83
CA LYS A 71 1.63 4.65 -14.88
C LYS A 71 2.60 4.68 -13.70
N TYR A 72 2.79 3.52 -13.08
CA TYR A 72 3.73 3.43 -11.97
C TYR A 72 5.16 3.46 -12.52
N THR A 73 5.98 4.35 -12.00
CA THR A 73 7.35 4.55 -12.46
C THR A 73 8.41 4.08 -11.47
N GLY A 74 7.98 3.49 -10.35
CA GLY A 74 8.90 3.02 -9.32
C GLY A 74 9.37 1.59 -9.54
N LYS A 75 10.08 1.07 -8.55
CA LYS A 75 10.58 -0.31 -8.57
C LYS A 75 9.44 -1.29 -8.33
N SER A 76 9.62 -2.54 -8.73
CA SER A 76 8.65 -3.58 -8.42
C SER A 76 8.53 -3.76 -6.91
N MET A 77 7.45 -4.37 -6.45
CA MET A 77 7.26 -4.63 -5.02
C MET A 77 8.37 -5.52 -4.49
N ALA A 78 8.78 -6.52 -5.24
CA ALA A 78 9.86 -7.40 -4.82
C ALA A 78 11.18 -6.62 -4.68
N GLU A 79 11.51 -5.79 -5.67
CA GLU A 79 12.75 -5.02 -5.64
C GLU A 79 12.80 -4.02 -4.49
N SER A 80 11.67 -3.40 -4.18
CA SER A 80 11.63 -2.34 -3.16
C SER A 80 11.49 -2.88 -1.75
N HIS A 81 11.07 -4.14 -1.58
CA HIS A 81 10.74 -4.67 -0.25
C HIS A 81 11.52 -5.91 0.17
N SER A 82 12.03 -6.72 -0.77
CA SER A 82 12.64 -8.01 -0.41
C SER A 82 13.77 -7.87 0.62
N HIS A 83 14.53 -6.79 0.56
CA HIS A 83 15.63 -6.57 1.49
C HIS A 83 15.18 -6.08 2.87
N LEU A 84 13.92 -5.75 3.04
CA LEU A 84 13.40 -5.23 4.32
C LEU A 84 13.03 -6.33 5.29
N LYS A 85 12.91 -7.56 4.81
CA LYS A 85 12.60 -8.74 5.63
C LYS A 85 11.34 -8.56 6.46
N ILE A 86 10.29 -8.14 5.78
CA ILE A 86 8.99 -7.86 6.41
C ILE A 86 8.30 -9.17 6.79
N THR A 87 7.85 -9.26 8.03
CA THR A 87 7.16 -10.44 8.55
C THR A 87 5.65 -10.30 8.37
N SER A 88 4.92 -11.42 8.56
CA SER A 88 3.46 -11.35 8.51
C SER A 88 2.87 -10.50 9.64
N THR A 89 3.51 -10.45 10.80
CA THR A 89 3.05 -9.56 11.87
C THR A 89 3.15 -8.09 11.44
N GLU A 90 4.23 -7.73 10.78
CA GLU A 90 4.40 -6.36 10.26
C GLU A 90 3.41 -6.09 9.13
N TRP A 91 3.14 -7.08 8.30
CA TRP A 91 2.14 -6.94 7.24
C TRP A 91 0.76 -6.65 7.84
N GLU A 92 0.39 -7.33 8.94
CA GLU A 92 -0.87 -7.06 9.62
C GLU A 92 -0.94 -5.64 10.17
N ALA A 93 0.17 -5.13 10.70
CA ALA A 93 0.23 -3.74 11.17
C ALA A 93 0.03 -2.76 10.01
N PHE A 94 0.64 -3.04 8.86
CA PHE A 94 0.48 -2.26 7.65
C PHE A 94 -0.99 -2.26 7.19
N LEU A 95 -1.64 -3.41 7.21
CA LEU A 95 -3.06 -3.50 6.84
C LEU A 95 -3.95 -2.76 7.83
N ASP A 96 -3.58 -2.75 9.11
CA ASP A 96 -4.31 -1.97 10.11
C ASP A 96 -4.20 -0.47 9.83
N ASP A 97 -3.01 0.01 9.50
CA ASP A 97 -2.82 1.42 9.11
C ASP A 97 -3.67 1.76 7.90
N PHE A 98 -3.75 0.84 6.94
CA PHE A 98 -4.58 1.02 5.76
C PHE A 98 -6.06 1.09 6.12
N GLN A 99 -6.51 0.17 6.97
CA GLN A 99 -7.92 0.15 7.38
C GLN A 99 -8.30 1.43 8.12
N GLN A 100 -7.45 1.89 9.03
CA GLN A 100 -7.73 3.13 9.76
C GLN A 100 -7.84 4.32 8.81
N THR A 101 -7.02 4.35 7.78
CA THR A 101 -7.06 5.41 6.79
C THR A 101 -8.36 5.36 5.97
N LEU A 102 -8.74 4.17 5.51
CA LEU A 102 -9.98 4.01 4.75
C LEU A 102 -11.19 4.43 5.57
N ASP A 103 -11.19 4.09 6.87
CA ASP A 103 -12.29 4.47 7.76
C ASP A 103 -12.33 5.98 7.98
N LYS A 104 -11.18 6.60 8.14
CA LYS A 104 -11.11 8.05 8.35
C LYS A 104 -11.71 8.81 7.18
N PHE A 105 -11.48 8.36 5.97
CA PHE A 105 -12.01 9.02 4.77
C PHE A 105 -13.36 8.48 4.35
N ALA A 106 -13.97 7.61 5.17
CA ALA A 106 -15.31 7.06 4.93
C ALA A 106 -15.41 6.41 3.55
N VAL A 107 -14.37 5.70 3.13
CA VAL A 107 -14.40 4.99 1.84
C VAL A 107 -15.48 3.91 1.91
N PRO A 108 -16.38 3.84 0.91
CA PRO A 108 -17.46 2.86 0.94
C PRO A 108 -16.95 1.42 0.99
N THR A 109 -17.71 0.55 1.62
CA THR A 109 -17.31 -0.84 1.86
C THR A 109 -16.91 -1.58 0.57
N ALA A 110 -17.66 -1.37 -0.51
CA ALA A 110 -17.37 -2.05 -1.79
C ALA A 110 -16.00 -1.63 -2.33
N GLU A 111 -15.69 -0.33 -2.30
CA GLU A 111 -14.41 0.18 -2.76
C GLU A 111 -13.28 -0.26 -1.83
N GLN A 112 -13.53 -0.32 -0.52
CA GLN A 112 -12.54 -0.87 0.41
C GLN A 112 -12.18 -2.30 0.06
N ALA A 113 -13.19 -3.13 -0.25
CA ALA A 113 -12.94 -4.54 -0.58
C ALA A 113 -12.05 -4.66 -1.82
N GLU A 114 -12.30 -3.85 -2.84
CA GLU A 114 -11.50 -3.89 -4.06
C GLU A 114 -10.07 -3.40 -3.82
N LEU A 115 -9.91 -2.34 -3.03
CA LEU A 115 -8.57 -1.84 -2.67
C LEU A 115 -7.79 -2.87 -1.86
N LYS A 116 -8.44 -3.51 -0.90
CA LYS A 116 -7.79 -4.51 -0.06
C LYS A 116 -7.35 -5.72 -0.89
N ALA A 117 -8.14 -6.11 -1.89
CA ALA A 117 -7.75 -7.20 -2.78
C ALA A 117 -6.49 -6.84 -3.56
N ILE A 118 -6.40 -5.60 -4.04
CA ILE A 118 -5.22 -5.13 -4.76
C ILE A 118 -4.00 -5.16 -3.84
N VAL A 119 -4.13 -4.62 -2.63
CA VAL A 119 -3.02 -4.59 -1.67
C VAL A 119 -2.59 -6.01 -1.32
N ASN A 120 -3.53 -6.90 -1.04
CA ASN A 120 -3.21 -8.28 -0.69
C ASN A 120 -2.52 -9.03 -1.83
N SER A 121 -2.74 -8.63 -3.08
CA SER A 121 -2.06 -9.25 -4.21
C SER A 121 -0.56 -9.01 -4.21
N THR A 122 -0.07 -8.03 -3.44
CA THR A 122 1.35 -7.73 -3.34
C THR A 122 2.05 -8.47 -2.19
N ARG A 123 1.29 -9.14 -1.34
CA ARG A 123 1.83 -9.73 -0.12
C ARG A 123 2.99 -10.71 -0.38
N ALA A 124 2.83 -11.55 -1.38
CA ALA A 124 3.85 -12.56 -1.68
C ALA A 124 5.21 -11.95 -2.07
N ASP A 125 5.19 -10.75 -2.65
CA ASP A 125 6.41 -10.05 -3.05
C ASP A 125 7.04 -9.27 -1.88
N ILE A 126 6.30 -9.04 -0.81
CA ILE A 126 6.72 -8.17 0.29
C ILE A 126 7.08 -8.96 1.54
N VAL A 127 6.23 -9.92 1.91
CA VAL A 127 6.39 -10.69 3.15
C VAL A 127 7.33 -11.86 2.92
N ILE A 128 8.29 -12.02 3.83
CA ILE A 128 9.24 -13.12 3.73
C ILE A 128 9.27 -13.95 5.01
N ASP A 129 8.13 -14.31 5.53
CA ASP A 129 8.04 -15.18 6.72
C ASP A 129 8.69 -16.48 6.42
N SER A 130 9.66 -16.74 6.74
CA SER A 130 10.12 -18.02 6.50
C SER A 130 9.71 -19.01 7.51
N VAL A 131 9.34 -19.01 7.63
CA VAL A 131 9.31 -19.63 8.35
C VAL A 131 9.90 -20.52 8.75
N PRO A 132 9.79 -20.36 8.84
CA PRO A 132 10.31 -20.86 9.28
C PRO A 132 10.71 -21.65 9.28
N ALA A 133 10.61 -21.43 9.04
CA ALA A 133 11.03 -22.06 8.97
C ALA A 133 11.42 -22.81 9.28
N GLN A 134 11.34 -22.66 9.18
CA GLN A 134 11.75 -23.18 9.41
C GLN A 134 12.01 -23.78 9.93
N GLY A 135 11.64 -23.63 9.91
CA GLY A 135 11.83 -24.03 10.46
C GLY A 135 12.30 -24.54 10.84
N ALA A 136 12.35 -24.40 10.80
CA ALA A 136 12.83 -24.79 11.18
C ALA A 136 13.19 -25.30 11.62
N ALA A 137 13.03 -25.41 11.65
CA ALA A 137 13.50 -25.98 12.06
C ALA A 137 13.95 -26.39 12.32
#